data_9918fd4f219997f56392afdcd8e60216
#
_entry.id   9918fd4f219997f56392afdcd8e60216
#
_cell.length_a   1.000
_cell.length_b   1.000
_cell.length_c   1.000
_cell.angle_alpha   90.00
_cell.angle_beta   90.00
_cell.angle_gamma   90.00
#
_symmetry.space_group_name_H-M   'P 1'
#
loop_
_entity.id
_entity.type
_entity.pdbx_description
1 polymer ?
#
loop_
_entity_poly.entity_id
_entity_poly.type
_entity_poly.pdbx_seq_one_letter_code
_entity_poly.pdbx_strand_id
1 'polypeptide(L)'
;MTTFKTTELSNPEFESNHLRFMTIKTPNLKGRGDICVFVPPFKGLKDVPIITLLHGVYGSAWIWAHKAGVHFTALQMMQEGKIKPMVLAMPSDGLWGDGSAYLPHSGKDFEAWITTDVNQAVIENIACTSKTSPLCIAGLSMGGYGALRLGAKYPEIYKGLSGHSSITNKNQMHLFVEEDENNYNQENLTDEDVFLLLQKNKLRLPPFRFDCGKNDILIEQNRTLHQRLKKEKIQHTYLEFEGKHEWSYWQEHIKDTLLFFDSLLD
;
A
#
# COMPACT_ATOMS: atom_id res chain seq x y z
N MET A 1 -2.87 -7.15 26.17
CA MET A 1 -3.53 -8.30 25.53
C MET A 1 -3.39 -8.10 24.03
N THR A 2 -2.96 -9.10 23.30
CA THR A 2 -2.87 -9.03 21.84
C THR A 2 -4.27 -9.02 21.23
N THR A 3 -4.48 -8.22 20.20
CA THR A 3 -5.76 -8.13 19.45
C THR A 3 -6.04 -9.43 18.71
N PHE A 4 -4.99 -10.10 18.26
CA PHE A 4 -5.10 -11.31 17.44
C PHE A 4 -5.06 -12.57 18.29
N LYS A 5 -5.92 -13.54 17.95
CA LYS A 5 -5.98 -14.84 18.63
C LYS A 5 -4.70 -15.66 18.43
N THR A 6 -4.03 -15.47 17.29
CA THR A 6 -2.77 -16.14 16.96
C THR A 6 -1.89 -15.16 16.19
N THR A 7 -0.65 -15.02 16.67
CA THR A 7 0.41 -14.24 16.01
C THR A 7 1.67 -15.09 16.04
N GLU A 8 2.22 -15.36 14.86
CA GLU A 8 3.53 -16.02 14.69
C GLU A 8 4.51 -14.96 14.18
N LEU A 9 5.67 -14.91 14.79
CA LEU A 9 6.74 -13.98 14.43
C LEU A 9 7.99 -14.76 14.05
N SER A 10 8.73 -14.28 13.07
CA SER A 10 10.08 -14.80 12.80
C SER A 10 10.98 -14.61 14.03
N ASN A 11 11.89 -15.56 14.24
CA ASN A 11 12.87 -15.47 15.31
C ASN A 11 13.98 -14.50 14.90
N PRO A 12 14.28 -13.45 15.69
CA PRO A 12 15.34 -12.49 15.37
C PRO A 12 16.71 -13.11 15.09
N GLU A 13 17.01 -14.28 15.62
CA GLU A 13 18.25 -15.03 15.37
C GLU A 13 18.38 -15.45 13.89
N PHE A 14 17.26 -15.65 13.20
CA PHE A 14 17.23 -16.11 11.80
C PHE A 14 16.75 -15.02 10.84
N GLU A 15 16.46 -13.81 11.35
CA GLU A 15 16.12 -12.66 10.51
C GLU A 15 17.37 -12.10 9.82
N SER A 16 17.19 -11.57 8.61
CA SER A 16 18.24 -10.92 7.85
C SER A 16 17.76 -9.61 7.24
N ASN A 17 18.71 -8.70 6.97
CA ASN A 17 18.45 -7.43 6.29
C ASN A 17 17.37 -6.57 6.96
N HIS A 18 17.21 -6.70 8.29
CA HIS A 18 16.21 -5.98 9.09
C HIS A 18 14.76 -6.29 8.69
N LEU A 19 14.54 -7.45 8.08
CA LEU A 19 13.21 -7.95 7.72
C LEU A 19 12.71 -8.89 8.81
N ARG A 20 11.50 -8.65 9.27
CA ARG A 20 10.71 -9.49 10.16
C ARG A 20 9.48 -10.00 9.42
N PHE A 21 9.12 -11.26 9.65
CA PHE A 21 7.91 -11.86 9.11
C PHE A 21 6.88 -12.10 10.20
N MET A 22 5.64 -11.76 9.92
CA MET A 22 4.51 -11.98 10.82
C MET A 22 3.40 -12.71 10.08
N THR A 23 2.81 -13.70 10.74
CA THR A 23 1.57 -14.35 10.31
C THR A 23 0.53 -14.16 11.40
N ILE A 24 -0.57 -13.52 11.10
CA ILE A 24 -1.67 -13.32 12.05
C ILE A 24 -2.95 -14.01 11.57
N LYS A 25 -3.73 -14.54 12.53
CA LYS A 25 -5.07 -15.05 12.26
C LYS A 25 -6.09 -13.96 12.54
N THR A 26 -6.85 -13.60 11.52
CA THR A 26 -7.86 -12.54 11.59
C THR A 26 -9.24 -13.02 11.14
N PRO A 27 -10.33 -12.52 11.78
CA PRO A 27 -11.69 -12.77 11.33
C PRO A 27 -11.96 -12.12 9.96
N ASN A 28 -11.31 -11.00 9.62
CA ASN A 28 -11.49 -10.31 8.35
C ASN A 28 -11.12 -11.19 7.16
N LEU A 29 -10.01 -11.92 7.23
CA LEU A 29 -9.65 -12.91 6.21
C LEU A 29 -10.29 -14.28 6.43
N LYS A 30 -11.00 -14.51 7.55
CA LYS A 30 -11.45 -15.84 7.98
C LYS A 30 -10.32 -16.88 7.99
N GLY A 31 -9.10 -16.41 8.18
CA GLY A 31 -7.89 -17.20 8.03
C GLY A 31 -6.66 -16.46 8.48
N ARG A 32 -5.53 -16.75 7.83
CA ARG A 32 -4.23 -16.14 8.12
C ARG A 32 -3.88 -15.12 7.05
N GLY A 33 -3.14 -14.08 7.46
CA GLY A 33 -2.50 -13.13 6.57
C GLY A 33 -1.05 -12.93 6.98
N ASP A 34 -0.19 -12.70 6.00
CA ASP A 34 1.25 -12.55 6.17
C ASP A 34 1.67 -11.11 5.94
N ILE A 35 2.62 -10.64 6.74
CA ILE A 35 3.19 -9.30 6.64
C ILE A 35 4.72 -9.43 6.73
N CYS A 36 5.44 -8.96 5.72
CA CYS A 36 6.87 -8.73 5.80
C CYS A 36 7.10 -7.29 6.27
N VAL A 37 7.92 -7.10 7.30
CA VAL A 37 8.16 -5.78 7.88
C VAL A 37 9.65 -5.46 7.87
N PHE A 38 10.01 -4.35 7.25
CA PHE A 38 11.34 -3.76 7.42
C PHE A 38 11.33 -2.86 8.66
N VAL A 39 12.25 -3.12 9.58
CA VAL A 39 12.44 -2.34 10.80
C VAL A 39 13.78 -1.59 10.71
N PRO A 40 13.79 -0.25 10.70
CA PRO A 40 15.02 0.51 10.56
C PRO A 40 15.98 0.27 11.74
N PRO A 41 17.29 -0.01 11.49
CA PRO A 41 18.24 -0.44 12.52
C PRO A 41 18.85 0.71 13.34
N PHE A 42 18.07 1.73 13.65
CA PHE A 42 18.53 2.86 14.44
C PHE A 42 18.06 2.73 15.88
N LYS A 43 18.90 3.18 16.85
CA LYS A 43 18.57 3.10 18.27
C LYS A 43 17.70 4.28 18.74
N GLY A 44 16.90 4.05 19.75
CA GLY A 44 16.12 5.10 20.41
C GLY A 44 14.90 5.61 19.63
N LEU A 45 14.53 4.93 18.57
CA LEU A 45 13.36 5.28 17.77
C LEU A 45 12.06 5.08 18.56
N LYS A 46 11.13 6.04 18.40
CA LYS A 46 9.77 6.00 18.96
C LYS A 46 8.81 6.61 17.97
N ASP A 47 7.58 6.08 17.96
CA ASP A 47 6.48 6.58 17.14
C ASP A 47 6.84 6.71 15.65
N VAL A 48 7.71 5.79 15.18
CA VAL A 48 8.21 5.79 13.80
C VAL A 48 7.05 5.64 12.82
N PRO A 49 7.01 6.42 11.73
CA PRO A 49 5.99 6.28 10.70
C PRO A 49 5.93 4.88 10.12
N ILE A 50 4.72 4.41 9.83
CA ILE A 50 4.47 3.11 9.19
C ILE A 50 4.01 3.38 7.76
N ILE A 51 4.77 2.86 6.80
CA ILE A 51 4.46 2.93 5.37
C ILE A 51 3.98 1.56 4.93
N THR A 52 2.69 1.43 4.64
CA THR A 52 2.13 0.20 4.08
C THR A 52 2.32 0.17 2.57
N LEU A 53 2.97 -0.88 2.06
CA LEU A 53 3.27 -1.07 0.64
C LEU A 53 2.45 -2.24 0.08
N LEU A 54 1.46 -1.93 -0.73
CA LEU A 54 0.56 -2.90 -1.35
C LEU A 54 1.14 -3.41 -2.68
N HIS A 55 1.11 -4.73 -2.88
CA HIS A 55 1.58 -5.35 -4.12
C HIS A 55 0.50 -5.42 -5.21
N GLY A 56 0.89 -5.71 -6.44
CA GLY A 56 0.00 -5.98 -7.55
C GLY A 56 -0.51 -7.44 -7.55
N VAL A 57 -1.24 -7.82 -8.61
CA VAL A 57 -1.67 -9.20 -8.83
C VAL A 57 -0.48 -10.17 -8.79
N TYR A 58 -0.73 -11.43 -8.47
CA TYR A 58 0.26 -12.51 -8.29
C TYR A 58 1.32 -12.24 -7.23
N GLY A 59 1.15 -11.17 -6.43
CA GLY A 59 2.10 -10.79 -5.40
C GLY A 59 1.82 -11.46 -4.06
N SER A 60 2.70 -11.19 -3.09
CA SER A 60 2.58 -11.62 -1.71
C SER A 60 3.42 -10.71 -0.82
N ALA A 61 3.38 -10.92 0.49
CA ALA A 61 4.08 -10.13 1.50
C ALA A 61 5.59 -9.94 1.25
N TRP A 62 6.23 -10.88 0.56
CA TRP A 62 7.68 -10.85 0.32
C TRP A 62 8.10 -9.99 -0.88
N ILE A 63 7.16 -9.66 -1.79
CA ILE A 63 7.53 -9.26 -3.15
C ILE A 63 8.21 -7.88 -3.23
N TRP A 64 7.77 -6.91 -2.45
CA TRP A 64 8.42 -5.61 -2.37
C TRP A 64 9.85 -5.70 -1.85
N ALA A 65 10.08 -6.56 -0.83
CA ALA A 65 11.39 -6.75 -0.26
C ALA A 65 12.33 -7.53 -1.20
N HIS A 66 11.89 -8.68 -1.70
CA HIS A 66 12.79 -9.63 -2.37
C HIS A 66 12.79 -9.53 -3.90
N LYS A 67 11.89 -8.76 -4.50
CA LYS A 67 11.91 -8.47 -5.95
C LYS A 67 12.33 -7.03 -6.26
N ALA A 68 11.88 -6.05 -5.46
CA ALA A 68 12.24 -4.65 -5.64
C ALA A 68 13.37 -4.17 -4.73
N GLY A 69 13.74 -4.92 -3.69
CA GLY A 69 14.78 -4.50 -2.74
C GLY A 69 14.44 -3.22 -1.98
N VAL A 70 13.13 -2.90 -1.81
CA VAL A 70 12.66 -1.62 -1.25
C VAL A 70 13.27 -1.29 0.11
N HIS A 71 13.52 -2.31 0.94
CA HIS A 71 14.13 -2.15 2.26
C HIS A 71 15.60 -1.69 2.18
N PHE A 72 16.35 -2.12 1.16
CA PHE A 72 17.71 -1.61 0.91
C PHE A 72 17.67 -0.16 0.44
N THR A 73 16.76 0.16 -0.48
CA THR A 73 16.55 1.53 -0.95
C THR A 73 16.20 2.47 0.20
N ALA A 74 15.23 2.09 1.04
CA ALA A 74 14.85 2.87 2.19
C ALA A 74 15.99 3.02 3.21
N LEU A 75 16.69 1.94 3.53
CA LEU A 75 17.83 1.98 4.44
C LEU A 75 18.93 2.92 3.96
N GLN A 76 19.30 2.82 2.68
CA GLN A 76 20.28 3.72 2.07
C GLN A 76 19.85 5.19 2.18
N MET A 77 18.59 5.50 1.83
CA MET A 77 18.06 6.86 1.90
C MET A 77 18.06 7.41 3.33
N MET A 78 17.75 6.57 4.34
CA MET A 78 17.82 6.92 5.76
C MET A 78 19.27 7.18 6.21
N GLN A 79 20.23 6.33 5.80
CA GLN A 79 21.63 6.48 6.12
C GLN A 79 22.26 7.73 5.49
N GLU A 80 21.80 8.10 4.30
CA GLU A 80 22.19 9.32 3.62
C GLU A 80 21.50 10.59 4.14
N GLY A 81 20.57 10.45 5.10
CA GLY A 81 19.80 11.55 5.66
C GLY A 81 18.79 12.16 4.69
N LYS A 82 18.41 11.45 3.63
CA LYS A 82 17.41 11.88 2.64
C LYS A 82 15.99 11.74 3.14
N ILE A 83 15.75 10.78 4.01
CA ILE A 83 14.46 10.53 4.66
C ILE A 83 14.69 10.17 6.13
N LYS A 84 13.71 10.47 6.96
CA LYS A 84 13.66 10.04 8.37
C LYS A 84 13.47 8.52 8.47
N PRO A 85 13.82 7.90 9.61
CA PRO A 85 13.50 6.50 9.83
C PRO A 85 12.01 6.21 9.69
N MET A 86 11.65 5.17 8.94
CA MET A 86 10.29 4.69 8.75
C MET A 86 10.24 3.17 8.69
N VAL A 87 9.18 2.57 9.21
CA VAL A 87 8.87 1.14 9.10
C VAL A 87 8.14 0.89 7.80
N LEU A 88 8.55 -0.13 7.03
CA LEU A 88 7.81 -0.55 5.84
C LEU A 88 7.03 -1.82 6.16
N ALA A 89 5.72 -1.76 6.09
CA ALA A 89 4.82 -2.89 6.25
C ALA A 89 4.37 -3.37 4.85
N MET A 90 4.71 -4.59 4.51
CA MET A 90 4.44 -5.21 3.21
C MET A 90 3.51 -6.41 3.42
N PRO A 91 2.20 -6.20 3.49
CA PRO A 91 1.25 -7.29 3.67
C PRO A 91 1.01 -8.07 2.38
N SER A 92 0.60 -9.34 2.50
CA SER A 92 -0.15 -10.01 1.46
C SER A 92 -1.52 -9.34 1.30
N ASP A 93 -2.14 -9.49 0.14
CA ASP A 93 -3.49 -8.98 -0.12
C ASP A 93 -4.60 -9.89 0.48
N GLY A 94 -4.20 -10.93 1.22
CA GLY A 94 -5.08 -11.98 1.75
C GLY A 94 -5.06 -13.26 0.92
N LEU A 95 -4.25 -13.31 -0.16
CA LEU A 95 -3.97 -14.48 -1.00
C LEU A 95 -5.25 -15.15 -1.53
N TRP A 96 -6.11 -14.36 -2.17
CA TRP A 96 -7.30 -14.83 -2.84
C TRP A 96 -7.12 -14.74 -4.36
N GLY A 97 -7.23 -15.88 -5.05
CA GLY A 97 -7.07 -15.93 -6.50
C GLY A 97 -5.77 -15.30 -6.98
N ASP A 98 -5.83 -14.64 -8.13
CA ASP A 98 -4.73 -13.87 -8.69
C ASP A 98 -4.53 -12.53 -7.96
N GLY A 99 -5.57 -12.04 -7.28
CA GLY A 99 -5.51 -10.83 -6.46
C GLY A 99 -6.87 -10.41 -5.92
N SER A 100 -6.92 -10.00 -4.66
CA SER A 100 -8.15 -9.62 -3.96
C SER A 100 -8.72 -8.24 -4.35
N ALA A 101 -8.03 -7.47 -5.19
CA ALA A 101 -8.30 -6.05 -5.44
C ALA A 101 -8.39 -5.19 -4.14
N TYR A 102 -8.04 -5.75 -3.00
CA TYR A 102 -8.22 -5.11 -1.68
C TYR A 102 -9.67 -4.69 -1.41
N LEU A 103 -10.65 -5.39 -2.03
CA LEU A 103 -12.09 -5.16 -1.91
C LEU A 103 -12.73 -6.23 -1.02
N PRO A 104 -13.76 -5.90 -0.22
CA PRO A 104 -14.55 -6.91 0.46
C PRO A 104 -15.32 -7.79 -0.55
N HIS A 105 -15.06 -9.08 -0.55
CA HIS A 105 -15.80 -10.06 -1.37
C HIS A 105 -15.54 -11.49 -0.90
N SER A 106 -16.23 -12.45 -1.48
CA SER A 106 -16.08 -13.89 -1.16
C SER A 106 -16.17 -14.18 0.34
N GLY A 107 -16.94 -13.36 1.06
CA GLY A 107 -17.14 -13.46 2.50
C GLY A 107 -15.92 -13.10 3.34
N LYS A 108 -14.93 -12.41 2.78
CA LYS A 108 -13.75 -11.85 3.44
C LYS A 108 -13.74 -10.34 3.30
N ASP A 109 -13.10 -9.66 4.23
CA ASP A 109 -12.90 -8.22 4.22
C ASP A 109 -11.42 -7.89 4.04
N PHE A 110 -10.97 -7.88 2.78
CA PHE A 110 -9.57 -7.55 2.43
C PHE A 110 -9.26 -6.06 2.66
N GLU A 111 -10.28 -5.22 2.73
CA GLU A 111 -10.17 -3.80 3.05
C GLU A 111 -9.84 -3.60 4.54
N ALA A 112 -10.62 -4.23 5.45
CA ALA A 112 -10.36 -4.19 6.88
C ALA A 112 -9.05 -4.91 7.24
N TRP A 113 -8.64 -5.93 6.47
CA TRP A 113 -7.32 -6.54 6.60
C TRP A 113 -6.20 -5.50 6.50
N ILE A 114 -6.26 -4.61 5.49
CA ILE A 114 -5.23 -3.59 5.29
C ILE A 114 -5.39 -2.42 6.25
N THR A 115 -6.60 -1.87 6.36
CA THR A 115 -6.82 -0.62 7.11
C THR A 115 -6.79 -0.79 8.63
N THR A 116 -7.08 -1.98 9.11
CA THR A 116 -7.19 -2.28 10.55
C THR A 116 -6.13 -3.29 11.00
N ASP A 117 -6.17 -4.50 10.46
CA ASP A 117 -5.39 -5.61 11.01
C ASP A 117 -3.88 -5.44 10.80
N VAL A 118 -3.45 -5.04 9.60
CA VAL A 118 -2.03 -4.82 9.29
C VAL A 118 -1.45 -3.74 10.20
N ASN A 119 -2.13 -2.59 10.31
CA ASN A 119 -1.66 -1.51 11.16
C ASN A 119 -1.57 -1.94 12.63
N GLN A 120 -2.59 -2.62 13.14
CA GLN A 120 -2.62 -3.11 14.53
C GLN A 120 -1.52 -4.17 14.77
N ALA A 121 -1.29 -5.09 13.83
CA ALA A 121 -0.24 -6.10 13.94
C ALA A 121 1.15 -5.47 14.02
N VAL A 122 1.44 -4.46 13.21
CA VAL A 122 2.71 -3.74 13.23
C VAL A 122 2.87 -2.99 14.56
N ILE A 123 1.85 -2.26 15.00
CA ILE A 123 1.87 -1.50 16.27
C ILE A 123 2.10 -2.43 17.48
N GLU A 124 1.50 -3.61 17.50
CA GLU A 124 1.65 -4.55 18.62
C GLU A 124 3.00 -5.28 18.67
N ASN A 125 3.69 -5.43 17.52
CA ASN A 125 4.85 -6.32 17.42
C ASN A 125 6.16 -5.62 17.03
N ILE A 126 6.13 -4.33 16.64
CA ILE A 126 7.31 -3.56 16.27
C ILE A 126 7.55 -2.47 17.31
N ALA A 127 8.57 -2.64 18.13
CA ALA A 127 8.81 -1.84 19.32
C ALA A 127 9.01 -0.32 19.08
N CYS A 128 9.42 0.10 17.89
CA CYS A 128 9.60 1.50 17.55
C CYS A 128 8.32 2.18 17.03
N THR A 129 7.20 1.46 16.96
CA THR A 129 5.90 1.98 16.51
C THR A 129 4.91 2.03 17.67
N SER A 130 3.86 2.84 17.54
CA SER A 130 2.79 2.96 18.50
C SER A 130 1.48 3.41 17.84
N LYS A 131 0.43 3.59 18.63
CA LYS A 131 -0.86 4.14 18.15
C LYS A 131 -0.75 5.59 17.66
N THR A 132 0.32 6.28 17.98
CA THR A 132 0.59 7.66 17.52
C THR A 132 1.52 7.70 16.31
N SER A 133 2.05 6.56 15.87
CA SER A 133 2.84 6.47 14.63
C SER A 133 2.02 6.94 13.43
N PRO A 134 2.50 7.90 12.64
CA PRO A 134 1.83 8.31 11.41
C PRO A 134 1.74 7.15 10.42
N LEU A 135 0.61 7.02 9.73
CA LEU A 135 0.38 5.97 8.74
C LEU A 135 0.38 6.58 7.33
N CYS A 136 1.10 5.98 6.40
CA CYS A 136 1.01 6.26 4.97
C CYS A 136 0.79 4.95 4.21
N ILE A 137 0.21 5.04 3.01
CA ILE A 137 -0.08 3.88 2.19
C ILE A 137 0.34 4.12 0.74
N ALA A 138 1.03 3.15 0.16
CA ALA A 138 1.40 3.16 -1.25
C ALA A 138 1.22 1.78 -1.86
N GLY A 139 1.22 1.72 -3.18
CA GLY A 139 1.18 0.44 -3.88
C GLY A 139 1.39 0.57 -5.39
N LEU A 140 1.57 -0.56 -6.04
CA LEU A 140 1.73 -0.67 -7.49
C LEU A 140 0.57 -1.43 -8.12
N SER A 141 0.14 -1.06 -9.34
CA SER A 141 -0.87 -1.77 -10.10
C SER A 141 -2.19 -1.95 -9.30
N MET A 142 -2.62 -3.18 -9.03
CA MET A 142 -3.72 -3.50 -8.10
C MET A 142 -3.48 -2.90 -6.70
N GLY A 143 -2.22 -2.91 -6.21
CA GLY A 143 -1.86 -2.27 -4.93
C GLY A 143 -1.96 -0.75 -4.98
N GLY A 144 -1.68 -0.13 -6.13
CA GLY A 144 -1.92 1.29 -6.35
C GLY A 144 -3.41 1.65 -6.28
N TYR A 145 -4.26 0.79 -6.85
CA TYR A 145 -5.71 0.88 -6.69
C TYR A 145 -6.11 0.80 -5.22
N GLY A 146 -5.62 -0.23 -4.51
CA GLY A 146 -5.88 -0.39 -3.08
C GLY A 146 -5.45 0.85 -2.28
N ALA A 147 -4.24 1.36 -2.51
CA ALA A 147 -3.69 2.50 -1.76
C ALA A 147 -4.51 3.79 -1.98
N LEU A 148 -4.78 4.14 -3.24
CA LEU A 148 -5.55 5.34 -3.57
C LEU A 148 -7.01 5.22 -3.11
N ARG A 149 -7.62 4.05 -3.30
CA ARG A 149 -9.00 3.80 -2.95
C ARG A 149 -9.23 3.80 -1.42
N LEU A 150 -8.40 3.04 -0.68
CA LEU A 150 -8.50 2.96 0.78
C LEU A 150 -8.22 4.30 1.44
N GLY A 151 -7.18 4.99 0.97
CA GLY A 151 -6.87 6.31 1.48
C GLY A 151 -7.93 7.36 1.18
N ALA A 152 -8.61 7.27 0.03
CA ALA A 152 -9.72 8.13 -0.30
C ALA A 152 -10.99 7.80 0.50
N LYS A 153 -11.24 6.51 0.78
CA LYS A 153 -12.41 6.04 1.54
C LYS A 153 -12.28 6.33 3.04
N TYR A 154 -11.06 6.24 3.58
CA TYR A 154 -10.73 6.44 5.01
C TYR A 154 -9.70 7.55 5.18
N PRO A 155 -10.01 8.81 4.81
CA PRO A 155 -9.05 9.91 4.76
C PRO A 155 -8.47 10.28 6.14
N GLU A 156 -9.11 9.85 7.23
CA GLU A 156 -8.64 10.08 8.60
C GLU A 156 -7.54 9.12 9.04
N ILE A 157 -7.33 8.00 8.33
CA ILE A 157 -6.35 6.99 8.72
C ILE A 157 -4.94 7.38 8.28
N TYR A 158 -4.80 7.88 7.04
CA TYR A 158 -3.49 8.04 6.41
C TYR A 158 -3.07 9.50 6.29
N LYS A 159 -1.77 9.77 6.47
CA LYS A 159 -1.15 11.08 6.28
C LYS A 159 -0.79 11.36 4.81
N GLY A 160 -0.63 10.32 4.02
CA GLY A 160 -0.28 10.43 2.59
C GLY A 160 -0.57 9.15 1.82
N LEU A 161 -0.89 9.30 0.51
CA LEU A 161 -1.19 8.19 -0.38
C LEU A 161 -0.29 8.25 -1.60
N SER A 162 0.15 7.09 -2.12
CA SER A 162 0.89 7.03 -3.38
C SER A 162 0.52 5.81 -4.21
N GLY A 163 0.32 6.00 -5.51
CA GLY A 163 0.04 4.92 -6.45
C GLY A 163 1.04 4.91 -7.61
N HIS A 164 1.56 3.73 -7.96
CA HIS A 164 2.42 3.52 -9.11
C HIS A 164 1.70 2.67 -10.14
N SER A 165 1.62 3.13 -11.40
CA SER A 165 0.96 2.38 -12.49
C SER A 165 -0.39 1.81 -12.05
N SER A 166 -1.23 2.64 -11.44
CA SER A 166 -2.39 2.17 -10.70
C SER A 166 -3.54 1.73 -11.60
N ILE A 167 -4.20 0.63 -11.25
CA ILE A 167 -5.60 0.42 -11.60
C ILE A 167 -6.40 1.59 -11.00
N THR A 168 -7.36 2.13 -11.73
CA THR A 168 -8.16 3.29 -11.30
C THR A 168 -9.64 2.99 -11.13
N ASN A 169 -10.07 1.85 -11.66
CA ASN A 169 -11.42 1.32 -11.52
C ASN A 169 -11.39 -0.21 -11.51
N LYS A 170 -12.22 -0.84 -10.69
CA LYS A 170 -12.33 -2.30 -10.54
C LYS A 170 -12.43 -3.05 -11.87
N ASN A 171 -13.13 -2.48 -12.85
CA ASN A 171 -13.30 -3.12 -14.16
C ASN A 171 -11.99 -3.38 -14.91
N GLN A 172 -10.89 -2.70 -14.53
CA GLN A 172 -9.57 -2.93 -15.14
C GLN A 172 -8.88 -4.19 -14.61
N MET A 173 -9.43 -4.84 -13.58
CA MET A 173 -8.89 -6.11 -13.06
C MET A 173 -8.85 -7.21 -14.14
N HIS A 174 -9.82 -7.23 -15.08
CA HIS A 174 -9.86 -8.21 -16.19
C HIS A 174 -8.60 -8.21 -17.07
N LEU A 175 -7.80 -7.15 -17.04
CA LEU A 175 -6.53 -7.09 -17.77
C LEU A 175 -5.45 -8.00 -17.16
N PHE A 176 -5.68 -8.47 -15.94
CA PHE A 176 -4.63 -9.08 -15.12
C PHE A 176 -5.03 -10.38 -14.42
N VAL A 177 -6.30 -10.66 -14.24
CA VAL A 177 -6.79 -11.81 -13.45
C VAL A 177 -7.62 -12.76 -14.30
N GLU A 178 -7.62 -14.03 -13.94
CA GLU A 178 -8.44 -15.07 -14.61
C GLU A 178 -9.79 -15.27 -13.91
N GLU A 179 -9.98 -14.73 -12.70
CA GLU A 179 -11.23 -14.82 -11.96
C GLU A 179 -12.35 -14.02 -12.62
N ASP A 180 -13.60 -14.47 -12.41
CA ASP A 180 -14.79 -13.73 -12.83
C ASP A 180 -14.84 -12.36 -12.15
N GLU A 181 -14.89 -11.29 -12.94
CA GLU A 181 -14.96 -9.90 -12.48
C GLU A 181 -16.12 -9.63 -11.53
N ASN A 182 -17.19 -10.45 -11.63
CA ASN A 182 -18.35 -10.32 -10.75
C ASN A 182 -18.01 -10.59 -9.27
N ASN A 183 -16.94 -11.32 -8.99
CA ASN A 183 -16.48 -11.55 -7.63
C ASN A 183 -16.11 -10.23 -6.91
N TYR A 184 -15.65 -9.24 -7.67
CA TYR A 184 -15.19 -7.95 -7.13
C TYR A 184 -16.29 -6.89 -7.00
N ASN A 185 -17.53 -7.19 -7.44
CA ASN A 185 -18.63 -6.23 -7.41
C ASN A 185 -18.94 -5.79 -5.98
N GLN A 186 -19.16 -4.49 -5.81
CA GLN A 186 -19.53 -3.89 -4.54
C GLN A 186 -20.98 -3.43 -4.58
N GLU A 187 -21.67 -3.45 -3.43
CA GLU A 187 -23.02 -2.92 -3.31
C GLU A 187 -23.09 -1.43 -3.69
N ASN A 188 -22.04 -0.68 -3.35
CA ASN A 188 -21.90 0.72 -3.70
C ASN A 188 -20.83 0.87 -4.80
N LEU A 189 -21.26 1.17 -6.02
CA LEU A 189 -20.37 1.36 -7.17
C LEU A 189 -19.32 2.46 -6.97
N THR A 190 -19.54 3.41 -6.05
CA THR A 190 -18.52 4.40 -5.67
C THR A 190 -17.28 3.72 -5.09
N ASP A 191 -17.44 2.58 -4.43
CA ASP A 191 -16.33 1.87 -3.79
C ASP A 191 -15.44 1.12 -4.81
N GLU A 192 -15.87 1.05 -6.06
CA GLU A 192 -15.14 0.42 -7.18
C GLU A 192 -14.27 1.41 -7.97
N ASP A 193 -14.45 2.72 -7.78
CA ASP A 193 -13.82 3.76 -8.60
C ASP A 193 -13.01 4.73 -7.73
N VAL A 194 -11.71 4.81 -8.00
CA VAL A 194 -10.78 5.69 -7.27
C VAL A 194 -11.21 7.16 -7.39
N PHE A 195 -11.60 7.61 -8.59
CA PHE A 195 -11.99 9.01 -8.78
C PHE A 195 -13.26 9.35 -7.99
N LEU A 196 -14.27 8.48 -7.99
CA LEU A 196 -15.53 8.73 -7.27
C LEU A 196 -15.31 8.85 -5.76
N LEU A 197 -14.42 8.02 -5.19
CA LEU A 197 -14.05 8.12 -3.78
C LEU A 197 -13.27 9.40 -3.47
N LEU A 198 -12.29 9.75 -4.32
CA LEU A 198 -11.55 11.01 -4.19
C LEU A 198 -12.47 12.22 -4.30
N GLN A 199 -13.40 12.22 -5.25
CA GLN A 199 -14.39 13.30 -5.41
C GLN A 199 -15.32 13.40 -4.20
N LYS A 200 -15.85 12.28 -3.72
CA LYS A 200 -16.75 12.21 -2.55
C LYS A 200 -16.12 12.81 -1.29
N ASN A 201 -14.82 12.55 -1.09
CA ASN A 201 -14.11 12.95 0.11
C ASN A 201 -13.15 14.15 -0.09
N LYS A 202 -13.27 14.90 -1.19
CA LYS A 202 -12.32 15.91 -1.64
C LYS A 202 -11.90 16.98 -0.60
N LEU A 203 -12.72 17.24 0.39
CA LEU A 203 -12.42 18.22 1.45
C LEU A 203 -11.62 17.65 2.62
N ARG A 204 -11.43 16.32 2.67
CA ARG A 204 -10.77 15.63 3.78
C ARG A 204 -9.57 14.79 3.34
N LEU A 205 -9.29 14.76 2.02
CA LEU A 205 -8.21 13.94 1.48
C LEU A 205 -6.87 14.35 2.06
N PRO A 206 -6.05 13.39 2.49
CA PRO A 206 -4.65 13.67 2.72
C PRO A 206 -3.94 14.01 1.39
N PRO A 207 -2.78 14.64 1.43
CA PRO A 207 -1.95 14.79 0.24
C PRO A 207 -1.72 13.44 -0.46
N PHE A 208 -1.77 13.43 -1.79
CA PHE A 208 -1.54 12.20 -2.55
C PHE A 208 -0.85 12.46 -3.88
N ARG A 209 -0.13 11.42 -4.30
CA ARG A 209 0.53 11.38 -5.60
C ARG A 209 0.25 10.07 -6.31
N PHE A 210 0.41 10.07 -7.61
CA PHE A 210 0.50 8.85 -8.39
C PHE A 210 1.34 9.10 -9.63
N ASP A 211 1.91 8.03 -10.17
CA ASP A 211 2.71 8.07 -11.37
C ASP A 211 2.46 6.84 -12.25
N CYS A 212 2.84 6.95 -13.52
CA CYS A 212 2.71 5.85 -14.45
C CYS A 212 3.81 5.91 -15.52
N GLY A 213 4.29 4.76 -15.95
CA GLY A 213 5.21 4.67 -17.08
C GLY A 213 4.56 5.11 -18.39
N LYS A 214 5.26 5.87 -19.23
CA LYS A 214 4.72 6.35 -20.52
C LYS A 214 4.32 5.23 -21.50
N ASN A 215 4.93 4.05 -21.33
CA ASN A 215 4.64 2.86 -22.14
C ASN A 215 3.91 1.77 -21.33
N ASP A 216 3.29 2.15 -20.20
CA ASP A 216 2.53 1.27 -19.34
C ASP A 216 1.15 0.97 -19.95
N ILE A 217 0.66 -0.25 -19.78
CA ILE A 217 -0.69 -0.66 -20.23
C ILE A 217 -1.81 0.16 -19.57
N LEU A 218 -1.56 0.74 -18.40
CA LEU A 218 -2.52 1.56 -17.62
C LEU A 218 -2.29 3.07 -17.80
N ILE A 219 -1.46 3.52 -18.74
CA ILE A 219 -1.13 4.94 -18.88
C ILE A 219 -2.36 5.80 -19.17
N GLU A 220 -3.25 5.36 -20.08
CA GLU A 220 -4.43 6.14 -20.45
C GLU A 220 -5.45 6.22 -19.30
N GLN A 221 -5.56 5.19 -18.47
CA GLN A 221 -6.40 5.19 -17.28
C GLN A 221 -5.89 6.19 -16.23
N ASN A 222 -4.57 6.23 -16.02
CA ASN A 222 -3.95 7.17 -15.10
C ASN A 222 -4.04 8.63 -15.62
N ARG A 223 -3.87 8.86 -16.92
CA ARG A 223 -4.11 10.17 -17.57
C ARG A 223 -5.56 10.61 -17.39
N THR A 224 -6.50 9.71 -17.60
CA THR A 224 -7.94 9.97 -17.41
C THR A 224 -8.25 10.34 -15.96
N LEU A 225 -7.70 9.62 -14.98
CA LEU A 225 -7.83 9.95 -13.57
C LEU A 225 -7.29 11.37 -13.30
N HIS A 226 -6.07 11.67 -13.76
CA HIS A 226 -5.46 13.00 -13.63
C HIS A 226 -6.34 14.11 -14.20
N GLN A 227 -6.84 13.93 -15.43
CA GLN A 227 -7.70 14.93 -16.09
C GLN A 227 -9.00 15.17 -15.32
N ARG A 228 -9.64 14.10 -14.83
CA ARG A 228 -10.86 14.20 -14.02
C ARG A 228 -10.60 14.93 -12.71
N LEU A 229 -9.49 14.62 -12.01
CA LEU A 229 -9.09 15.30 -10.78
C LEU A 229 -8.80 16.78 -11.00
N LYS A 230 -8.10 17.15 -12.09
CA LYS A 230 -7.89 18.55 -12.46
C LYS A 230 -9.19 19.29 -12.70
N LYS A 231 -10.13 18.70 -13.43
CA LYS A 231 -11.45 19.29 -13.70
C LYS A 231 -12.21 19.59 -12.41
N GLU A 232 -12.14 18.68 -11.42
CA GLU A 232 -12.77 18.82 -10.11
C GLU A 232 -11.97 19.69 -9.11
N LYS A 233 -10.79 20.20 -9.54
CA LYS A 233 -9.86 20.99 -8.71
C LYS A 233 -9.42 20.24 -7.44
N ILE A 234 -9.25 18.92 -7.54
CA ILE A 234 -8.71 18.08 -6.46
C ILE A 234 -7.19 18.14 -6.54
N GLN A 235 -6.55 18.65 -5.47
CA GLN A 235 -5.09 18.80 -5.41
C GLN A 235 -4.41 17.44 -5.37
N HIS A 236 -3.44 17.21 -6.24
CA HIS A 236 -2.65 15.98 -6.34
C HIS A 236 -1.37 16.22 -7.13
N THR A 237 -0.42 15.31 -6.98
CA THR A 237 0.75 15.24 -7.84
C THR A 237 0.61 14.06 -8.81
N TYR A 238 0.74 14.31 -10.11
CA TYR A 238 0.79 13.27 -11.13
C TYR A 238 2.04 13.43 -11.98
N LEU A 239 2.76 12.34 -12.19
CA LEU A 239 4.00 12.30 -12.94
C LEU A 239 4.00 11.13 -13.93
N GLU A 240 4.66 11.32 -15.07
CA GLU A 240 4.91 10.27 -16.06
C GLU A 240 6.40 10.17 -16.30
N PHE A 241 6.93 8.94 -16.21
CA PHE A 241 8.34 8.65 -16.45
C PHE A 241 8.49 7.64 -17.58
N GLU A 242 9.70 7.50 -18.11
CA GLU A 242 10.00 6.42 -19.05
C GLU A 242 9.89 5.06 -18.35
N GLY A 243 9.24 4.09 -19.00
CA GLY A 243 9.05 2.74 -18.46
C GLY A 243 7.72 2.13 -18.84
N LYS A 244 7.54 0.87 -18.43
CA LYS A 244 6.39 0.03 -18.69
C LYS A 244 5.79 -0.46 -17.38
N HIS A 245 4.79 -1.37 -17.46
CA HIS A 245 4.21 -2.06 -16.30
C HIS A 245 5.17 -3.14 -15.79
N GLU A 246 6.25 -2.73 -15.11
CA GLU A 246 7.36 -3.62 -14.79
C GLU A 246 8.09 -3.25 -13.49
N TRP A 247 8.76 -4.25 -12.89
CA TRP A 247 9.44 -4.09 -11.61
C TRP A 247 10.59 -3.09 -11.63
N SER A 248 11.32 -2.95 -12.74
CA SER A 248 12.38 -1.95 -12.90
C SER A 248 11.84 -0.52 -12.72
N TYR A 249 10.64 -0.25 -13.24
CA TYR A 249 9.95 1.02 -13.07
C TYR A 249 9.60 1.27 -11.60
N TRP A 250 8.95 0.32 -10.94
CA TRP A 250 8.52 0.47 -9.56
C TRP A 250 9.69 0.54 -8.57
N GLN A 251 10.76 -0.22 -8.83
CA GLN A 251 11.99 -0.18 -8.04
C GLN A 251 12.67 1.19 -8.09
N GLU A 252 12.66 1.85 -9.25
CA GLU A 252 13.22 3.19 -9.37
C GLU A 252 12.34 4.23 -8.70
N HIS A 253 11.04 4.23 -8.96
CA HIS A 253 10.13 5.31 -8.55
C HIS A 253 9.56 5.18 -7.14
N ILE A 254 9.78 4.07 -6.43
CA ILE A 254 9.45 3.99 -5.00
C ILE A 254 10.22 5.04 -4.17
N LYS A 255 11.39 5.46 -4.61
CA LYS A 255 12.18 6.53 -3.98
C LYS A 255 11.40 7.84 -3.90
N ASP A 256 10.70 8.20 -4.98
CA ASP A 256 9.88 9.40 -5.05
C ASP A 256 8.72 9.36 -4.04
N THR A 257 8.15 8.17 -3.84
CA THR A 257 7.11 7.94 -2.83
C THR A 257 7.67 8.08 -1.41
N LEU A 258 8.84 7.53 -1.13
CA LEU A 258 9.46 7.64 0.20
C LEU A 258 9.82 9.11 0.52
N LEU A 259 10.36 9.87 -0.44
CA LEU A 259 10.61 11.30 -0.30
C LEU A 259 9.32 12.10 -0.10
N PHE A 260 8.28 11.78 -0.85
CA PHE A 260 6.98 12.42 -0.70
C PHE A 260 6.41 12.19 0.70
N PHE A 261 6.43 10.96 1.20
CA PHE A 261 5.96 10.69 2.56
C PHE A 261 6.80 11.39 3.62
N ASP A 262 8.13 11.38 3.48
CA ASP A 262 9.01 12.10 4.41
C ASP A 262 8.66 13.59 4.50
N SER A 263 8.30 14.22 3.38
CA SER A 263 7.89 15.63 3.34
C SER A 263 6.58 15.93 4.08
N LEU A 264 5.78 14.92 4.39
CA LEU A 264 4.50 15.03 5.12
C LEU A 264 4.63 14.72 6.61
N LEU A 265 5.80 14.22 7.03
CA LEU A 265 6.04 13.72 8.38
C LEU A 265 7.00 14.69 9.12
N ASP A 266 6.49 15.40 10.10
CA ASP A 266 7.25 16.35 10.93
C ASP A 266 8.31 15.68 11.83
#